data_b3ececbe66148fb4a6c05aee9a983c4b
#
_entry.id   b3ececbe66148fb4a6c05aee9a983c4b
#
_cell.length_a   1.000
_cell.length_b   1.000
_cell.length_c   1.000
_cell.angle_alpha   90.00
_cell.angle_beta   90.00
_cell.angle_gamma   90.00
#
_symmetry.space_group_name_H-M   'P 1'
#
loop_
_entity.id
_entity.type
_entity.pdbx_description
1 polymer ?
#
loop_
_entity_poly.entity_id
_entity_poly.type
_entity_poly.pdbx_seq_one_letter_code
_entity_poly.pdbx_strand_id
1 'polypeptide(L)'
;MTVVNNDEVVVFKHGKEETVKTSVPAYLRDYKTLSWVEEGMEKVFNPAAFGGALLKDTMWAQDFLGGMHVIESDEEVEATSSDMDSDGKHALGVSSADGVNGAILTELAWEKILYMQEKLGFDGTKLGASFDPSYDASKPVWFAHKVEVKEAEKNGTKDISSLKVTDGHSSLRDTWQVLWPISEFYAYSDQRTTNKNQNPAFLSVFDGVPFKNAPASNVDAKRNNDVKADDAFSVASNITNLMFENISTIHFDKKAGTLVDTFDGNKGTTVTVFDAAYSLEALRIFQRAIDALPVGYGSADGAKSLESAQGKEALKLIKTQADFLIKNAKDKNGLYVSKIDIKTNQKSDLDLGTQFAVVRGLTAAFLATGDKNY
;
A
#
# COMPACT_ATOMS: atom_id res chain seq x y z
N MET A 1 14.03 4.09 8.07
CA MET A 1 15.28 4.86 7.96
C MET A 1 16.32 4.25 8.89
N THR A 2 17.48 3.91 8.41
CA THR A 2 18.51 3.22 9.21
C THR A 2 19.68 4.15 9.37
N VAL A 3 19.85 4.75 10.55
CA VAL A 3 21.11 5.39 10.91
C VAL A 3 22.04 4.26 11.37
N VAL A 4 23.18 4.13 10.73
CA VAL A 4 24.19 3.13 11.10
C VAL A 4 25.12 3.78 12.10
N ASN A 5 25.01 3.42 13.37
CA ASN A 5 26.07 3.69 14.36
C ASN A 5 27.12 2.59 14.24
N ASN A 6 28.35 3.00 13.97
CA ASN A 6 29.50 2.10 13.99
C ASN A 6 30.02 1.97 15.45
N ASP A 7 29.22 1.33 16.30
CA ASP A 7 29.65 1.08 17.67
C ASP A 7 30.49 -0.19 17.75
N GLU A 8 31.58 -0.12 18.50
CA GLU A 8 32.35 -1.29 18.84
C GLU A 8 31.66 -2.02 20.00
N VAL A 9 31.22 -3.25 19.72
CA VAL A 9 30.57 -4.10 20.73
C VAL A 9 31.53 -5.22 21.09
N VAL A 10 31.79 -5.39 22.39
CA VAL A 10 32.54 -6.52 22.91
C VAL A 10 31.60 -7.73 22.98
N VAL A 11 31.94 -8.78 22.26
CA VAL A 11 31.20 -10.05 22.28
C VAL A 11 32.10 -11.16 22.83
N PHE A 12 31.51 -12.05 23.63
CA PHE A 12 32.17 -13.25 24.09
C PHE A 12 32.00 -14.39 23.07
N LYS A 13 33.08 -14.75 22.39
CA LYS A 13 33.13 -15.92 21.52
C LYS A 13 34.17 -16.90 22.03
N HIS A 14 33.76 -18.12 22.23
CA HIS A 14 34.64 -19.23 22.67
C HIS A 14 35.49 -18.90 23.92
N GLY A 15 34.89 -18.15 24.86
CA GLY A 15 35.60 -17.78 26.12
C GLY A 15 36.60 -16.64 25.99
N LYS A 16 36.66 -15.93 24.87
CA LYS A 16 37.48 -14.75 24.65
C LYS A 16 36.63 -13.54 24.29
N GLU A 17 37.06 -12.37 24.78
CA GLU A 17 36.48 -11.12 24.36
C GLU A 17 36.96 -10.77 22.96
N GLU A 18 36.06 -10.54 22.04
CA GLU A 18 36.34 -10.01 20.71
C GLU A 18 35.56 -8.70 20.52
N THR A 19 36.26 -7.65 20.11
CA THR A 19 35.64 -6.39 19.73
C THR A 19 35.16 -6.51 18.29
N VAL A 20 33.84 -6.51 18.09
CA VAL A 20 33.25 -6.58 16.77
C VAL A 20 32.66 -5.22 16.43
N LYS A 21 33.04 -4.68 15.27
CA LYS A 21 32.32 -3.53 14.71
C LYS A 21 30.99 -4.00 14.16
N THR A 22 29.93 -3.68 14.86
CA THR A 22 28.58 -3.98 14.41
C THR A 22 27.95 -2.71 13.88
N SER A 23 27.49 -2.75 12.65
CA SER A 23 26.49 -1.79 12.16
C SER A 23 25.11 -2.20 12.72
N VAL A 24 24.85 -1.79 13.94
CA VAL A 24 23.50 -1.95 14.50
C VAL A 24 22.63 -0.86 13.91
N PRO A 25 21.42 -1.15 13.39
CA PRO A 25 20.45 -0.11 13.10
C PRO A 25 20.23 0.68 14.38
N ALA A 26 20.64 1.95 14.42
CA ALA A 26 20.28 2.81 15.51
C ALA A 26 18.76 2.99 15.43
N TYR A 27 18.06 2.31 16.31
CA TYR A 27 16.66 2.65 16.55
C TYR A 27 16.68 4.06 17.09
N LEU A 28 16.06 4.97 16.37
CA LEU A 28 15.97 6.38 16.69
C LEU A 28 15.08 6.62 17.93
N ARG A 29 15.24 5.78 18.93
CA ARG A 29 14.45 5.80 20.16
C ARG A 29 15.36 5.71 21.37
N ASP A 30 15.24 6.67 22.25
CA ASP A 30 15.87 6.62 23.56
C ASP A 30 15.09 5.64 24.46
N TYR A 31 15.72 4.53 24.81
CA TYR A 31 15.10 3.49 25.65
C TYR A 31 14.86 3.91 27.10
N LYS A 32 15.52 4.99 27.59
CA LYS A 32 15.28 5.50 28.95
C LYS A 32 14.01 6.33 29.03
N THR A 33 13.79 7.15 28.01
CA THR A 33 12.63 8.05 27.96
C THR A 33 11.48 7.52 27.10
N LEU A 34 11.74 6.48 26.31
CA LEU A 34 10.86 5.96 25.26
C LEU A 34 10.53 7.01 24.17
N SER A 35 11.26 8.11 24.15
CA SER A 35 11.10 9.18 23.18
C SER A 35 11.84 8.89 21.89
N TRP A 36 11.35 9.44 20.79
CA TRP A 36 12.05 9.42 19.54
C TRP A 36 13.24 10.40 19.56
N VAL A 37 14.37 9.99 18.99
CA VAL A 37 15.56 10.84 18.81
C VAL A 37 15.44 11.55 17.47
N GLU A 38 14.79 12.70 17.47
CA GLU A 38 14.45 13.44 16.24
C GLU A 38 15.68 13.88 15.46
N GLU A 39 16.76 14.22 16.12
CA GLU A 39 18.01 14.69 15.50
C GLU A 39 18.66 13.65 14.61
N GLY A 40 18.36 12.36 14.87
CA GLY A 40 18.83 11.25 14.05
C GLY A 40 17.92 10.92 12.89
N MET A 41 16.77 11.55 12.76
CA MET A 41 15.80 11.25 11.71
C MET A 41 16.06 12.10 10.48
N GLU A 42 16.13 11.46 9.32
CA GLU A 42 16.06 12.16 8.04
C GLU A 42 14.61 12.61 7.80
N LYS A 43 14.37 13.91 7.81
CA LYS A 43 13.04 14.49 7.61
C LYS A 43 12.67 14.49 6.13
N VAL A 44 12.31 13.32 5.64
CA VAL A 44 11.88 13.12 4.25
C VAL A 44 10.59 12.30 4.21
N PHE A 45 9.74 12.67 3.29
CA PHE A 45 8.67 11.83 2.81
C PHE A 45 9.20 10.95 1.67
N ASN A 46 9.00 9.65 1.81
CA ASN A 46 9.20 8.66 0.76
C ASN A 46 7.91 7.83 0.61
N PRO A 47 7.34 7.71 -0.59
CA PRO A 47 6.05 7.05 -0.79
C PRO A 47 6.03 5.59 -0.36
N ALA A 48 7.12 4.84 -0.60
CA ALA A 48 7.20 3.44 -0.20
C ALA A 48 7.17 3.26 1.32
N ALA A 49 7.91 4.09 2.07
CA ALA A 49 7.90 4.04 3.53
C ALA A 49 6.54 4.45 4.10
N PHE A 50 5.93 5.46 3.52
CA PHE A 50 4.61 5.95 3.91
C PHE A 50 3.52 4.92 3.61
N GLY A 51 3.56 4.31 2.42
CA GLY A 51 2.67 3.22 2.04
C GLY A 51 2.78 2.01 2.96
N GLY A 52 4.01 1.67 3.40
CA GLY A 52 4.23 0.60 4.37
C GLY A 52 3.59 0.87 5.75
N ALA A 53 3.61 2.13 6.21
CA ALA A 53 2.90 2.53 7.43
C ALA A 53 1.38 2.46 7.23
N LEU A 54 0.88 3.02 6.12
CA LEU A 54 -0.54 3.01 5.77
C LEU A 54 -1.08 1.57 5.65
N LEU A 55 -0.29 0.63 5.10
CA LEU A 55 -0.69 -0.77 5.01
C LEU A 55 -0.94 -1.37 6.39
N LYS A 56 -0.06 -1.08 7.36
CA LYS A 56 -0.25 -1.57 8.73
C LYS A 56 -1.46 -0.96 9.40
N ASP A 57 -1.64 0.36 9.29
CA ASP A 57 -2.81 1.02 9.87
C ASP A 57 -4.10 0.42 9.31
N THR A 58 -4.19 0.23 8.00
CA THR A 58 -5.39 -0.31 7.34
C THR A 58 -5.63 -1.78 7.69
N MET A 59 -4.59 -2.62 7.64
CA MET A 59 -4.75 -4.05 7.95
C MET A 59 -5.09 -4.29 9.41
N TRP A 60 -4.44 -3.56 10.32
CA TRP A 60 -4.76 -3.68 11.74
C TRP A 60 -6.12 -3.09 12.08
N ALA A 61 -6.54 -2.02 11.43
CA ALA A 61 -7.90 -1.52 11.58
C ALA A 61 -8.94 -2.60 11.23
N GLN A 62 -8.74 -3.27 10.10
CA GLN A 62 -9.60 -4.38 9.68
C GLN A 62 -9.55 -5.56 10.68
N ASP A 63 -8.38 -5.87 11.19
CA ASP A 63 -8.15 -6.95 12.14
C ASP A 63 -8.89 -6.68 13.47
N PHE A 64 -8.67 -5.52 14.06
CA PHE A 64 -9.33 -5.10 15.29
C PHE A 64 -10.85 -5.00 15.13
N LEU A 65 -11.35 -4.38 14.07
CA LEU A 65 -12.79 -4.24 13.85
C LEU A 65 -13.45 -5.51 13.30
N GLY A 66 -12.69 -6.44 12.75
CA GLY A 66 -13.19 -7.70 12.22
C GLY A 66 -13.29 -8.82 13.24
N GLY A 67 -12.97 -8.58 14.50
CA GLY A 67 -13.01 -9.59 15.57
C GLY A 67 -11.92 -10.66 15.46
N MET A 68 -10.86 -10.42 14.70
CA MET A 68 -9.74 -11.37 14.55
C MET A 68 -8.92 -11.54 15.84
N HIS A 69 -9.02 -10.58 16.74
CA HIS A 69 -8.45 -10.61 18.07
C HIS A 69 -9.46 -11.09 19.12
N VAL A 70 -10.36 -11.97 18.77
CA VAL A 70 -11.22 -12.63 19.76
C VAL A 70 -10.33 -13.41 20.70
N ILE A 71 -10.05 -12.81 21.81
CA ILE A 71 -9.33 -13.40 22.90
C ILE A 71 -10.33 -14.15 23.76
N GLU A 72 -9.87 -15.28 24.24
CA GLU A 72 -10.63 -16.17 25.09
C GLU A 72 -11.36 -15.43 26.22
N SER A 73 -12.60 -15.59 26.19
CA SER A 73 -13.61 -15.74 27.23
C SER A 73 -13.87 -14.69 28.29
N ASP A 74 -12.97 -13.91 28.78
CA ASP A 74 -13.29 -13.15 30.01
C ASP A 74 -13.19 -11.66 29.87
N GLU A 75 -12.67 -11.17 28.79
CA GLU A 75 -12.23 -9.79 28.83
C GLU A 75 -13.23 -8.83 28.23
N GLU A 76 -14.07 -9.22 27.35
CA GLU A 76 -15.01 -8.26 26.80
C GLU A 76 -16.07 -8.92 25.94
N VAL A 77 -17.22 -8.47 26.15
CA VAL A 77 -18.46 -9.00 25.66
C VAL A 77 -18.47 -9.19 24.17
N GLU A 78 -18.57 -10.40 23.90
CA GLU A 78 -18.87 -10.91 22.62
C GLU A 78 -20.28 -10.62 22.21
N ALA A 79 -20.39 -9.68 21.31
CA ALA A 79 -21.54 -9.72 20.47
C ALA A 79 -21.21 -10.65 19.30
N THR A 80 -21.96 -11.69 19.11
CA THR A 80 -21.82 -12.54 17.96
C THR A 80 -22.29 -11.80 16.71
N SER A 81 -21.80 -12.15 15.54
CA SER A 81 -22.22 -11.52 14.28
C SER A 81 -23.71 -11.68 13.97
N SER A 82 -24.44 -12.47 14.76
CA SER A 82 -25.89 -12.64 14.70
C SER A 82 -26.65 -11.75 15.66
N ASP A 83 -25.95 -11.14 16.64
CA ASP A 83 -26.61 -10.30 17.64
C ASP A 83 -26.83 -8.92 17.04
N MET A 84 -28.08 -8.47 17.14
CA MET A 84 -28.46 -7.12 16.77
C MET A 84 -28.57 -6.30 18.06
N ASP A 85 -27.96 -5.13 18.08
CA ASP A 85 -28.18 -4.20 19.15
C ASP A 85 -29.62 -3.61 19.15
N SER A 86 -29.92 -2.77 20.12
CA SER A 86 -31.25 -2.16 20.25
C SER A 86 -31.65 -1.29 19.05
N ASP A 87 -30.67 -0.89 18.23
CA ASP A 87 -30.88 -0.08 17.02
C ASP A 87 -31.08 -0.95 15.76
N GLY A 88 -31.05 -2.27 15.91
CA GLY A 88 -31.16 -3.19 14.79
C GLY A 88 -29.89 -3.33 13.97
N LYS A 89 -28.74 -2.89 14.48
CA LYS A 89 -27.44 -3.04 13.86
C LYS A 89 -26.75 -4.30 14.35
N HIS A 90 -25.96 -4.90 13.48
CA HIS A 90 -25.15 -6.05 13.87
C HIS A 90 -24.04 -5.61 14.81
N ALA A 91 -23.97 -6.19 15.97
CA ALA A 91 -22.84 -6.06 16.83
C ALA A 91 -21.61 -6.75 16.22
N LEU A 92 -20.45 -6.13 16.32
CA LEU A 92 -19.25 -6.59 15.64
C LEU A 92 -18.56 -7.79 16.31
N GLY A 93 -18.94 -8.16 17.52
CA GLY A 93 -18.22 -9.20 18.26
C GLY A 93 -16.79 -8.81 18.61
N VAL A 94 -16.53 -7.53 18.78
CA VAL A 94 -15.22 -7.00 19.17
C VAL A 94 -15.31 -6.37 20.56
N SER A 95 -14.21 -6.43 21.29
CA SER A 95 -14.09 -5.73 22.54
C SER A 95 -14.17 -4.22 22.36
N SER A 96 -14.55 -3.49 23.42
CA SER A 96 -14.53 -2.03 23.38
C SER A 96 -13.14 -1.48 23.10
N ALA A 97 -12.09 -2.12 23.64
CA ALA A 97 -10.70 -1.73 23.41
C ALA A 97 -10.30 -1.95 21.94
N ASP A 98 -10.64 -3.08 21.36
CA ASP A 98 -10.36 -3.37 19.95
C ASP A 98 -11.15 -2.45 19.03
N GLY A 99 -12.41 -2.18 19.36
CA GLY A 99 -13.22 -1.20 18.62
C GLY A 99 -12.58 0.19 18.60
N VAL A 100 -12.08 0.68 19.75
CA VAL A 100 -11.37 1.96 19.82
C VAL A 100 -10.05 1.91 19.06
N ASN A 101 -9.26 0.86 19.20
CA ASN A 101 -8.00 0.71 18.46
C ASN A 101 -8.23 0.69 16.94
N GLY A 102 -9.22 -0.05 16.49
CA GLY A 102 -9.58 -0.11 15.07
C GLY A 102 -10.07 1.23 14.53
N ALA A 103 -10.87 1.97 15.31
CA ALA A 103 -11.32 3.30 14.94
C ALA A 103 -10.15 4.28 14.83
N ILE A 104 -9.25 4.31 15.81
CA ILE A 104 -8.06 5.18 15.79
C ILE A 104 -7.16 4.86 14.58
N LEU A 105 -6.93 3.58 14.29
CA LEU A 105 -6.11 3.18 13.13
C LEU A 105 -6.77 3.57 11.81
N THR A 106 -8.09 3.50 11.72
CA THR A 106 -8.84 3.96 10.54
C THR A 106 -8.69 5.47 10.34
N GLU A 107 -8.81 6.25 11.42
CA GLU A 107 -8.59 7.70 11.38
C GLU A 107 -7.15 8.05 10.99
N LEU A 108 -6.15 7.36 11.53
CA LEU A 108 -4.75 7.56 11.17
C LEU A 108 -4.48 7.20 9.70
N ALA A 109 -5.12 6.16 9.17
CA ALA A 109 -5.04 5.82 7.76
C ALA A 109 -5.71 6.90 6.90
N TRP A 110 -6.89 7.36 7.30
CA TRP A 110 -7.63 8.41 6.61
C TRP A 110 -6.85 9.74 6.54
N GLU A 111 -6.29 10.19 7.63
CA GLU A 111 -5.47 11.41 7.68
C GLU A 111 -4.26 11.32 6.73
N LYS A 112 -3.61 10.15 6.66
CA LYS A 112 -2.52 9.91 5.70
C LYS A 112 -3.01 10.01 4.25
N ILE A 113 -4.16 9.44 3.95
CA ILE A 113 -4.76 9.44 2.61
C ILE A 113 -5.12 10.87 2.20
N LEU A 114 -5.76 11.64 3.08
CA LEU A 114 -6.05 13.06 2.86
C LEU A 114 -4.78 13.87 2.59
N TYR A 115 -3.75 13.66 3.41
CA TYR A 115 -2.48 14.35 3.23
C TYR A 115 -1.84 14.04 1.87
N MET A 116 -1.89 12.79 1.44
CA MET A 116 -1.42 12.39 0.10
C MET A 116 -2.19 13.13 -0.99
N GLN A 117 -3.51 13.16 -0.90
CA GLN A 117 -4.35 13.84 -1.89
C GLN A 117 -4.05 15.34 -1.97
N GLU A 118 -3.95 15.99 -0.83
CA GLU A 118 -3.84 17.46 -0.78
C GLU A 118 -2.43 17.99 -1.08
N LYS A 119 -1.39 17.25 -0.67
CA LYS A 119 -0.04 17.81 -0.60
C LYS A 119 0.98 17.11 -1.49
N LEU A 120 0.82 15.81 -1.77
CA LEU A 120 1.92 15.00 -2.28
C LEU A 120 1.83 14.65 -3.77
N GLY A 121 0.72 14.93 -4.43
CA GLY A 121 0.62 14.76 -5.88
C GLY A 121 1.68 15.61 -6.60
N PHE A 122 2.46 14.98 -7.48
CA PHE A 122 3.55 15.61 -8.23
C PHE A 122 3.30 15.48 -9.73
N ASP A 123 3.36 16.59 -10.46
CA ASP A 123 3.13 16.66 -11.92
C ASP A 123 4.42 16.69 -12.74
N GLY A 124 5.55 16.37 -12.12
CA GLY A 124 6.88 16.50 -12.72
C GLY A 124 7.54 17.85 -12.48
N THR A 125 6.81 18.85 -11.97
CA THR A 125 7.31 20.20 -11.71
C THR A 125 7.02 20.70 -10.30
N LYS A 126 5.84 20.42 -9.76
CA LYS A 126 5.40 20.93 -8.45
C LYS A 126 4.56 19.89 -7.69
N LEU A 127 4.56 20.04 -6.36
CA LEU A 127 3.68 19.32 -5.45
C LEU A 127 2.27 19.94 -5.39
N GLY A 128 1.31 19.19 -4.88
CA GLY A 128 -0.08 19.59 -4.74
C GLY A 128 -0.87 19.48 -6.05
N ALA A 129 -0.40 18.67 -7.00
CA ALA A 129 -1.16 18.35 -8.19
C ALA A 129 -2.40 17.50 -7.82
N SER A 130 -3.55 17.85 -8.40
CA SER A 130 -4.80 17.16 -8.15
C SER A 130 -4.81 15.77 -8.77
N PHE A 131 -5.40 14.82 -8.06
CA PHE A 131 -5.70 13.50 -8.59
C PHE A 131 -6.99 13.56 -9.39
N ASP A 132 -6.84 13.67 -10.70
CA ASP A 132 -7.97 13.72 -11.61
C ASP A 132 -8.52 12.30 -11.87
N PRO A 133 -9.81 12.05 -11.60
CA PRO A 133 -10.44 10.78 -11.94
C PRO A 133 -10.38 10.42 -13.42
N SER A 134 -10.30 11.40 -14.32
CA SER A 134 -10.06 11.19 -15.74
C SER A 134 -8.57 11.22 -16.04
N TYR A 135 -7.87 10.11 -15.80
CA TYR A 135 -6.43 10.01 -16.02
C TYR A 135 -6.03 10.36 -17.45
N ASP A 136 -5.05 11.25 -17.57
CA ASP A 136 -4.41 11.61 -18.85
C ASP A 136 -2.94 11.16 -18.83
N ALA A 137 -2.64 10.11 -19.58
CA ALA A 137 -1.29 9.56 -19.66
C ALA A 137 -0.24 10.53 -20.25
N SER A 138 -0.67 11.61 -20.92
CA SER A 138 0.22 12.68 -21.39
C SER A 138 0.61 13.67 -20.29
N LYS A 139 -0.12 13.66 -19.19
CA LYS A 139 0.08 14.53 -18.02
C LYS A 139 -0.05 13.71 -16.74
N PRO A 140 0.79 12.71 -16.55
CA PRO A 140 0.67 11.84 -15.39
C PRO A 140 0.95 12.62 -14.10
N VAL A 141 0.26 12.24 -13.04
CA VAL A 141 0.55 12.69 -11.67
C VAL A 141 0.99 11.48 -10.87
N TRP A 142 2.05 11.63 -10.08
CA TRP A 142 2.59 10.54 -9.24
C TRP A 142 3.06 11.07 -7.89
N PHE A 143 3.60 10.22 -7.04
CA PHE A 143 4.28 10.64 -5.82
C PHE A 143 5.79 10.69 -6.07
N ALA A 144 6.40 11.85 -5.86
CA ALA A 144 7.85 12.02 -6.01
C ALA A 144 8.61 11.11 -5.04
N HIS A 145 9.69 10.46 -5.51
CA HIS A 145 10.45 9.48 -4.75
C HIS A 145 10.96 10.02 -3.40
N LYS A 146 11.39 11.30 -3.37
CA LYS A 146 11.92 11.92 -2.16
C LYS A 146 11.49 13.38 -2.04
N VAL A 147 10.80 13.69 -0.94
CA VAL A 147 10.39 15.05 -0.59
C VAL A 147 10.96 15.42 0.77
N GLU A 148 11.83 16.43 0.82
CA GLU A 148 12.34 16.99 2.06
C GLU A 148 11.22 17.71 2.81
N VAL A 149 11.12 17.46 4.11
CA VAL A 149 10.15 18.07 5.02
C VAL A 149 10.87 19.05 5.93
N LYS A 150 10.42 20.31 5.95
CA LYS A 150 10.83 21.29 6.95
C LYS A 150 9.70 21.54 7.93
N GLU A 151 10.06 21.60 9.18
CA GLU A 151 9.17 21.92 10.28
C GLU A 151 9.44 23.31 10.82
N ALA A 152 8.43 23.93 11.40
CA ALA A 152 8.53 25.13 12.20
C ALA A 152 7.70 24.99 13.46
N GLU A 153 8.22 25.55 14.56
CA GLU A 153 7.49 25.59 15.79
C GLU A 153 6.34 26.60 15.72
N LYS A 154 5.15 26.18 16.08
CA LYS A 154 3.96 27.00 16.15
C LYS A 154 3.13 26.61 17.37
N ASN A 155 2.94 27.55 18.29
CA ASN A 155 2.15 27.33 19.51
C ASN A 155 2.63 26.13 20.36
N GLY A 156 3.93 25.85 20.39
CA GLY A 156 4.52 24.74 21.15
C GLY A 156 4.41 23.37 20.46
N THR A 157 3.94 23.34 19.22
CA THR A 157 3.92 22.15 18.36
C THR A 157 4.82 22.36 17.14
N LYS A 158 5.40 21.27 16.62
CA LYS A 158 6.14 21.29 15.36
C LYS A 158 5.20 20.95 14.22
N ASP A 159 4.99 21.92 13.34
CA ASP A 159 4.17 21.76 12.15
C ASP A 159 5.04 21.73 10.89
N ILE A 160 4.58 21.06 9.84
CA ILE A 160 5.24 21.08 8.52
C ILE A 160 5.12 22.49 7.95
N SER A 161 6.25 23.15 7.76
CA SER A 161 6.33 24.50 7.22
C SER A 161 6.55 24.55 5.71
N SER A 162 7.25 23.56 5.15
CA SER A 162 7.44 23.45 3.70
C SER A 162 7.80 22.03 3.28
N LEU A 163 7.47 21.72 2.04
CA LEU A 163 7.84 20.50 1.33
C LEU A 163 8.69 20.88 0.11
N LYS A 164 9.78 20.13 -0.12
CA LYS A 164 10.64 20.35 -1.28
C LYS A 164 10.98 19.02 -1.93
N VAL A 165 10.64 18.85 -3.20
CA VAL A 165 11.08 17.69 -3.97
C VAL A 165 12.59 17.73 -4.15
N THR A 166 13.26 16.68 -3.72
CA THR A 166 14.72 16.48 -3.88
C THR A 166 15.02 15.36 -4.86
N ASP A 167 14.09 14.45 -5.07
CA ASP A 167 14.11 13.46 -6.12
C ASP A 167 12.67 13.27 -6.64
N GLY A 168 12.42 13.69 -7.89
CA GLY A 168 11.08 13.77 -8.47
C GLY A 168 10.69 12.58 -9.32
N HIS A 169 11.55 11.58 -9.56
CA HIS A 169 11.16 10.45 -10.38
C HIS A 169 10.04 9.62 -9.73
N SER A 170 9.23 8.96 -10.56
CA SER A 170 8.33 7.90 -10.10
C SER A 170 9.11 6.60 -9.99
N SER A 171 9.02 5.93 -8.84
CA SER A 171 9.60 4.61 -8.63
C SER A 171 8.49 3.54 -8.66
N LEU A 172 8.75 2.41 -9.33
CA LEU A 172 7.82 1.28 -9.31
C LEU A 172 7.57 0.80 -7.87
N ARG A 173 8.64 0.78 -7.04
CA ARG A 173 8.52 0.43 -5.62
C ARG A 173 7.56 1.34 -4.89
N ASP A 174 7.72 2.64 -5.04
CA ASP A 174 6.85 3.63 -4.42
C ASP A 174 5.40 3.44 -4.87
N THR A 175 5.21 3.18 -6.16
CA THR A 175 3.88 3.04 -6.75
C THR A 175 3.15 1.79 -6.26
N TRP A 176 3.79 0.60 -6.23
CA TRP A 176 3.11 -0.60 -5.76
C TRP A 176 2.94 -0.62 -4.23
N GLN A 177 3.88 -0.04 -3.48
CA GLN A 177 3.75 0.08 -2.02
C GLN A 177 2.68 1.08 -1.57
N VAL A 178 2.27 1.99 -2.43
CA VAL A 178 1.09 2.84 -2.20
C VAL A 178 -0.17 2.18 -2.74
N LEU A 179 -0.13 1.57 -3.93
CA LEU A 179 -1.30 0.92 -4.53
C LEU A 179 -1.91 -0.14 -3.60
N TRP A 180 -1.09 -0.95 -2.95
CA TRP A 180 -1.59 -2.02 -2.07
C TRP A 180 -2.41 -1.46 -0.91
N PRO A 181 -1.87 -0.64 0.02
CA PRO A 181 -2.63 -0.16 1.17
C PRO A 181 -3.83 0.72 0.80
N ILE A 182 -3.72 1.52 -0.26
CA ILE A 182 -4.85 2.32 -0.73
C ILE A 182 -5.97 1.42 -1.27
N SER A 183 -5.63 0.34 -1.96
CA SER A 183 -6.63 -0.62 -2.43
C SER A 183 -7.30 -1.38 -1.28
N GLU A 184 -6.55 -1.71 -0.23
CA GLU A 184 -7.11 -2.28 1.01
C GLU A 184 -8.08 -1.29 1.67
N PHE A 185 -7.67 -0.03 1.81
CA PHE A 185 -8.52 1.00 2.40
C PHE A 185 -9.75 1.30 1.53
N TYR A 186 -9.60 1.34 0.22
CA TYR A 186 -10.70 1.49 -0.72
C TYR A 186 -11.74 0.38 -0.57
N ALA A 187 -11.29 -0.88 -0.51
CA ALA A 187 -12.19 -2.01 -0.30
C ALA A 187 -12.83 -2.00 1.09
N TYR A 188 -12.06 -1.62 2.11
CA TYR A 188 -12.51 -1.50 3.50
C TYR A 188 -13.61 -0.44 3.66
N SER A 189 -13.45 0.72 3.01
CA SER A 189 -14.40 1.84 3.08
C SER A 189 -15.51 1.79 2.01
N ASP A 190 -15.61 0.72 1.22
CA ASP A 190 -16.56 0.63 0.11
C ASP A 190 -18.00 0.50 0.58
N GLN A 191 -18.78 1.55 0.38
CA GLN A 191 -20.20 1.63 0.74
C GLN A 191 -21.13 1.56 -0.47
N ARG A 192 -20.63 1.22 -1.65
CA ARG A 192 -21.47 1.10 -2.86
C ARG A 192 -22.54 0.03 -2.69
N THR A 193 -23.78 0.36 -2.99
CA THR A 193 -24.89 -0.60 -2.94
C THR A 193 -24.74 -1.76 -3.93
N THR A 194 -23.94 -1.57 -4.97
CA THR A 194 -23.59 -2.60 -5.95
C THR A 194 -22.58 -3.60 -5.39
N ASN A 195 -21.82 -3.23 -4.38
CA ASN A 195 -20.92 -4.14 -3.68
C ASN A 195 -21.71 -5.01 -2.69
N LYS A 196 -21.84 -6.29 -3.02
CA LYS A 196 -22.51 -7.28 -2.14
C LYS A 196 -21.55 -7.91 -1.12
N ASN A 197 -20.29 -7.50 -1.13
CA ASN A 197 -19.23 -7.98 -0.24
C ASN A 197 -18.66 -6.82 0.61
N GLN A 198 -19.50 -5.82 0.93
CA GLN A 198 -19.10 -4.69 1.76
C GLN A 198 -18.50 -5.16 3.09
N ASN A 199 -17.53 -4.42 3.60
CA ASN A 199 -16.92 -4.74 4.89
C ASN A 199 -17.88 -4.39 6.03
N PRO A 200 -18.41 -5.38 6.78
CA PRO A 200 -19.38 -5.10 7.83
C PRO A 200 -18.79 -4.33 9.01
N ALA A 201 -17.49 -4.50 9.27
CA ALA A 201 -16.82 -3.82 10.36
C ALA A 201 -16.80 -2.29 10.13
N PHE A 202 -16.40 -1.86 8.92
CA PHE A 202 -16.43 -0.45 8.57
C PHE A 202 -17.85 0.14 8.66
N LEU A 203 -18.82 -0.53 8.08
CA LEU A 203 -20.20 -0.06 8.05
C LEU A 203 -20.79 0.08 9.47
N SER A 204 -20.48 -0.84 10.37
CA SER A 204 -21.04 -0.81 11.72
C SER A 204 -20.44 0.30 12.60
N VAL A 205 -19.18 0.64 12.39
CA VAL A 205 -18.50 1.66 13.19
C VAL A 205 -18.65 3.05 12.58
N PHE A 206 -18.50 3.15 11.28
CA PHE A 206 -18.42 4.45 10.65
C PHE A 206 -19.71 4.86 9.93
N ASP A 207 -20.50 3.95 9.41
CA ASP A 207 -21.80 4.21 8.76
C ASP A 207 -21.89 5.60 8.07
N GLY A 208 -20.80 5.98 7.39
CA GLY A 208 -20.64 7.29 6.78
C GLY A 208 -20.24 8.45 7.72
N VAL A 209 -20.15 8.22 9.01
CA VAL A 209 -19.72 9.17 10.06
C VAL A 209 -18.51 8.56 10.76
N PRO A 210 -17.40 9.25 10.96
CA PRO A 210 -17.22 10.72 10.87
C PRO A 210 -16.99 11.28 9.47
N PHE A 211 -16.94 10.46 8.44
CA PHE A 211 -16.65 10.91 7.09
C PHE A 211 -17.83 11.71 6.54
N LYS A 212 -17.64 13.03 6.44
CA LYS A 212 -18.60 13.89 5.76
C LYS A 212 -18.69 13.48 4.30
N ASN A 213 -19.86 13.64 3.71
CA ASN A 213 -20.12 13.33 2.32
C ASN A 213 -19.73 11.88 1.93
N ALA A 214 -19.89 10.96 2.87
CA ALA A 214 -19.76 9.54 2.54
C ALA A 214 -20.54 9.25 1.26
N PRO A 215 -20.03 8.38 0.39
CA PRO A 215 -20.66 8.16 -0.90
C PRO A 215 -22.12 7.77 -0.70
N ALA A 216 -22.99 8.45 -1.44
CA ALA A 216 -24.41 8.12 -1.39
C ALA A 216 -24.60 6.65 -1.72
N SER A 217 -25.62 6.04 -1.13
CA SER A 217 -25.94 4.64 -1.36
C SER A 217 -26.13 4.23 -2.83
N ASN A 218 -26.28 5.22 -3.72
CA ASN A 218 -26.40 5.05 -5.16
C ASN A 218 -25.08 5.24 -5.93
N VAL A 219 -23.95 5.38 -5.26
CA VAL A 219 -22.65 5.34 -5.95
C VAL A 219 -22.53 3.99 -6.63
N ASP A 220 -22.50 4.00 -7.93
CA ASP A 220 -22.38 2.78 -8.74
C ASP A 220 -20.91 2.32 -8.83
N ALA A 221 -20.67 1.23 -9.53
CA ALA A 221 -19.33 0.70 -9.74
C ALA A 221 -18.48 1.55 -10.67
N LYS A 222 -19.00 2.68 -11.16
CA LYS A 222 -18.22 3.61 -11.98
C LYS A 222 -17.30 4.42 -11.09
N ARG A 223 -16.20 4.81 -11.70
CA ARG A 223 -15.24 5.72 -11.08
C ARG A 223 -15.95 7.00 -10.64
N ASN A 224 -15.70 7.42 -9.41
CA ASN A 224 -16.11 8.73 -8.95
C ASN A 224 -15.36 9.81 -9.75
N ASN A 225 -16.08 10.76 -10.32
CA ASN A 225 -15.50 11.86 -11.09
C ASN A 225 -15.34 13.15 -10.28
N ASP A 226 -15.47 13.06 -8.97
CA ASP A 226 -15.31 14.21 -8.10
C ASP A 226 -13.85 14.37 -7.65
N VAL A 227 -13.14 15.27 -8.32
CA VAL A 227 -11.75 15.64 -7.98
C VAL A 227 -11.62 16.37 -6.66
N LYS A 228 -12.73 16.82 -6.08
CA LYS A 228 -12.79 17.49 -4.78
C LYS A 228 -13.44 16.63 -3.71
N ALA A 229 -13.53 15.34 -3.97
CA ALA A 229 -14.07 14.41 -3.00
C ALA A 229 -13.33 14.54 -1.66
N ASP A 230 -14.08 14.55 -0.59
CA ASP A 230 -13.61 14.67 0.79
C ASP A 230 -14.08 13.50 1.68
N ASP A 231 -14.79 12.55 1.12
CA ASP A 231 -15.13 11.30 1.79
C ASP A 231 -14.08 10.21 1.59
N ALA A 232 -13.96 9.32 2.56
CA ALA A 232 -12.94 8.30 2.61
C ALA A 232 -12.92 7.40 1.37
N PHE A 233 -14.08 6.97 0.92
CA PHE A 233 -14.20 6.06 -0.22
C PHE A 233 -13.82 6.75 -1.54
N SER A 234 -14.33 7.95 -1.78
CA SER A 234 -14.07 8.67 -3.04
C SER A 234 -12.62 9.09 -3.17
N VAL A 235 -12.00 9.56 -2.08
CA VAL A 235 -10.56 9.90 -2.07
C VAL A 235 -9.70 8.67 -2.30
N ALA A 236 -9.96 7.58 -1.60
CA ALA A 236 -9.25 6.33 -1.80
C ALA A 236 -9.43 5.80 -3.23
N SER A 237 -10.63 5.92 -3.79
CA SER A 237 -10.93 5.55 -5.18
C SER A 237 -10.06 6.32 -6.17
N ASN A 238 -9.96 7.64 -6.01
CA ASN A 238 -9.17 8.49 -6.91
C ASN A 238 -7.68 8.11 -6.87
N ILE A 239 -7.10 7.96 -5.68
CA ILE A 239 -5.69 7.60 -5.55
C ILE A 239 -5.44 6.16 -6.04
N THR A 240 -6.30 5.22 -5.69
CA THR A 240 -6.18 3.81 -6.13
C THR A 240 -6.17 3.71 -7.66
N ASN A 241 -7.10 4.39 -8.32
CA ASN A 241 -7.16 4.42 -9.78
C ASN A 241 -5.91 5.07 -10.37
N LEU A 242 -5.46 6.20 -9.82
CA LEU A 242 -4.25 6.86 -10.31
C LEU A 242 -3.02 5.96 -10.20
N MET A 243 -2.84 5.27 -9.07
CA MET A 243 -1.70 4.37 -8.88
C MET A 243 -1.73 3.19 -9.85
N PHE A 244 -2.89 2.62 -10.10
CA PHE A 244 -3.05 1.57 -11.11
C PHE A 244 -2.73 2.09 -12.52
N GLU A 245 -3.25 3.25 -12.89
CA GLU A 245 -2.96 3.87 -14.20
C GLU A 245 -1.45 4.20 -14.35
N ASN A 246 -0.78 4.61 -13.28
CA ASN A 246 0.66 4.82 -13.31
C ASN A 246 1.42 3.50 -13.53
N ILE A 247 1.03 2.42 -12.87
CA ILE A 247 1.65 1.11 -13.13
C ILE A 247 1.42 0.68 -14.57
N SER A 248 0.20 0.79 -15.09
CA SER A 248 -0.16 0.28 -16.43
C SER A 248 0.34 1.16 -17.58
N THR A 249 0.67 2.44 -17.32
CA THR A 249 1.08 3.39 -18.35
C THR A 249 2.53 3.82 -18.24
N ILE A 250 2.95 4.47 -17.14
CA ILE A 250 4.30 5.03 -17.04
C ILE A 250 5.36 4.02 -16.60
N HIS A 251 4.96 2.93 -15.93
CA HIS A 251 5.88 1.84 -15.59
C HIS A 251 5.81 0.64 -16.53
N PHE A 252 4.72 0.42 -17.25
CA PHE A 252 4.62 -0.75 -18.13
C PHE A 252 5.22 -0.48 -19.51
N ASP A 253 6.30 -1.21 -19.87
CA ASP A 253 6.86 -1.23 -21.21
C ASP A 253 6.11 -2.27 -22.07
N LYS A 254 5.30 -1.78 -23.00
CA LYS A 254 4.46 -2.62 -23.87
C LYS A 254 5.28 -3.50 -24.81
N LYS A 255 6.49 -3.07 -25.21
CA LYS A 255 7.35 -3.82 -26.14
C LYS A 255 8.03 -4.97 -25.42
N ALA A 256 8.53 -4.73 -24.23
CA ALA A 256 9.17 -5.76 -23.41
C ALA A 256 8.14 -6.64 -22.68
N GLY A 257 6.90 -6.17 -22.51
CA GLY A 257 5.85 -6.87 -21.77
C GLY A 257 6.12 -6.95 -20.26
N THR A 258 6.71 -5.90 -19.69
CA THR A 258 7.09 -5.89 -18.27
C THR A 258 7.05 -4.49 -17.67
N LEU A 259 7.02 -4.44 -16.34
CA LEU A 259 7.16 -3.23 -15.55
C LEU A 259 8.63 -2.83 -15.45
N VAL A 260 8.91 -1.52 -15.53
CA VAL A 260 10.23 -0.93 -15.35
C VAL A 260 10.28 -0.05 -14.11
N ASP A 261 11.46 0.09 -13.52
CA ASP A 261 11.66 0.65 -12.19
C ASP A 261 11.32 2.13 -12.08
N THR A 262 11.62 2.93 -13.11
CA THR A 262 11.60 4.39 -12.99
C THR A 262 10.90 5.08 -14.16
N PHE A 263 10.34 6.25 -13.85
CA PHE A 263 9.82 7.21 -14.82
C PHE A 263 10.14 8.64 -14.35
N ASP A 264 10.76 9.43 -15.23
CA ASP A 264 11.10 10.84 -15.03
C ASP A 264 10.71 11.71 -16.25
N GLY A 265 9.57 11.42 -16.85
CA GLY A 265 9.15 11.88 -18.17
C GLY A 265 9.46 10.86 -19.27
N ASN A 266 10.41 9.96 -19.03
CA ASN A 266 10.72 8.80 -19.87
C ASN A 266 10.80 7.53 -19.00
N LYS A 267 10.43 6.40 -19.59
CA LYS A 267 10.55 5.10 -18.92
C LYS A 267 12.02 4.69 -18.81
N GLY A 268 12.40 4.21 -17.65
CA GLY A 268 13.67 3.50 -17.47
C GLY A 268 13.75 2.20 -18.27
N THR A 269 14.90 1.55 -18.23
CA THR A 269 15.13 0.26 -18.89
C THR A 269 15.40 -0.88 -17.92
N THR A 270 15.52 -0.57 -16.64
CA THR A 270 15.80 -1.54 -15.59
C THR A 270 14.51 -2.13 -15.04
N VAL A 271 14.52 -3.43 -14.82
CA VAL A 271 13.51 -4.18 -14.09
C VAL A 271 14.17 -4.73 -12.83
N THR A 272 13.83 -4.23 -11.67
CA THR A 272 14.13 -4.87 -10.39
C THR A 272 13.12 -6.00 -10.19
N VAL A 273 13.58 -7.24 -10.27
CA VAL A 273 12.70 -8.43 -10.27
C VAL A 273 11.91 -8.53 -8.97
N PHE A 274 12.48 -8.10 -7.84
CA PHE A 274 11.79 -7.99 -6.56
C PHE A 274 10.54 -7.09 -6.68
N ASP A 275 10.68 -5.87 -7.20
CA ASP A 275 9.58 -4.92 -7.30
C ASP A 275 8.54 -5.33 -8.35
N ALA A 276 9.00 -5.87 -9.47
CA ALA A 276 8.14 -6.43 -10.50
C ALA A 276 7.30 -7.61 -9.99
N ALA A 277 7.85 -8.43 -9.09
CA ALA A 277 7.15 -9.54 -8.46
C ALA A 277 6.13 -9.05 -7.41
N TYR A 278 6.52 -8.14 -6.51
CA TYR A 278 5.59 -7.58 -5.52
C TYR A 278 4.46 -6.76 -6.15
N SER A 279 4.70 -6.16 -7.30
CA SER A 279 3.63 -5.49 -8.07
C SER A 279 2.49 -6.43 -8.44
N LEU A 280 2.75 -7.74 -8.59
CA LEU A 280 1.69 -8.73 -8.84
C LEU A 280 0.72 -8.85 -7.66
N GLU A 281 1.23 -8.80 -6.42
CA GLU A 281 0.38 -8.81 -5.24
C GLU A 281 -0.44 -7.52 -5.13
N ALA A 282 0.19 -6.36 -5.31
CA ALA A 282 -0.52 -5.08 -5.29
C ALA A 282 -1.61 -5.01 -6.37
N LEU A 283 -1.32 -5.50 -7.57
CA LEU A 283 -2.29 -5.58 -8.68
C LEU A 283 -3.43 -6.56 -8.37
N ARG A 284 -3.15 -7.68 -7.70
CA ARG A 284 -4.19 -8.63 -7.26
C ARG A 284 -5.14 -7.99 -6.25
N ILE A 285 -4.59 -7.28 -5.24
CA ILE A 285 -5.41 -6.57 -4.26
C ILE A 285 -6.23 -5.46 -4.95
N PHE A 286 -5.62 -4.70 -5.84
CA PHE A 286 -6.34 -3.70 -6.64
C PHE A 286 -7.49 -4.33 -7.43
N GLN A 287 -7.24 -5.42 -8.15
CA GLN A 287 -8.26 -6.10 -8.94
C GLN A 287 -9.44 -6.54 -8.07
N ARG A 288 -9.17 -7.12 -6.90
CA ARG A 288 -10.21 -7.53 -5.97
C ARG A 288 -11.00 -6.33 -5.46
N ALA A 289 -10.32 -5.28 -5.05
CA ALA A 289 -10.95 -4.06 -4.53
C ALA A 289 -11.86 -3.39 -5.58
N ILE A 290 -11.37 -3.21 -6.81
CA ILE A 290 -12.15 -2.55 -7.87
C ILE A 290 -13.35 -3.38 -8.32
N ASP A 291 -13.24 -4.69 -8.26
CA ASP A 291 -14.31 -5.64 -8.58
C ASP A 291 -15.20 -5.98 -7.37
N ALA A 292 -15.06 -5.23 -6.27
CA ALA A 292 -15.84 -5.39 -5.04
C ALA A 292 -15.73 -6.79 -4.44
N LEU A 293 -14.60 -7.46 -4.62
CA LEU A 293 -14.29 -8.72 -3.94
C LEU A 293 -13.66 -8.44 -2.58
N PRO A 294 -13.88 -9.31 -1.58
CA PRO A 294 -13.23 -9.16 -0.28
C PRO A 294 -11.71 -9.10 -0.40
N VAL A 295 -11.09 -8.18 0.33
CA VAL A 295 -9.65 -8.07 0.54
C VAL A 295 -9.34 -8.16 2.03
N GLY A 296 -8.07 -8.29 2.40
CA GLY A 296 -7.69 -8.46 3.79
C GLY A 296 -8.32 -9.70 4.41
N TYR A 297 -9.00 -9.54 5.52
CA TYR A 297 -9.64 -10.62 6.28
C TYR A 297 -11.10 -10.91 5.86
N GLY A 298 -11.55 -10.35 4.75
CA GLY A 298 -12.90 -10.59 4.24
C GLY A 298 -13.09 -12.06 3.81
N SER A 299 -14.30 -12.59 4.03
CA SER A 299 -14.67 -13.90 3.52
C SER A 299 -14.72 -13.90 2.00
N ALA A 300 -14.10 -14.90 1.38
CA ALA A 300 -14.15 -15.09 -0.07
C ALA A 300 -15.28 -16.02 -0.52
N ASP A 301 -15.93 -16.72 0.39
CA ASP A 301 -16.92 -17.74 0.08
C ASP A 301 -18.20 -17.10 -0.50
N GLY A 302 -18.54 -17.49 -1.73
CA GLY A 302 -19.72 -16.96 -2.41
C GLY A 302 -19.64 -15.51 -2.87
N ALA A 303 -18.46 -14.88 -2.78
CA ALA A 303 -18.23 -13.51 -3.26
C ALA A 303 -18.51 -13.38 -4.76
N LYS A 304 -19.18 -12.29 -5.15
CA LYS A 304 -19.50 -11.98 -6.54
C LYS A 304 -18.73 -10.78 -7.01
N SER A 305 -17.93 -10.96 -8.05
CA SER A 305 -17.17 -9.90 -8.71
C SER A 305 -18.09 -8.99 -9.53
N LEU A 306 -17.77 -7.69 -9.57
CA LEU A 306 -18.38 -6.73 -10.50
C LEU A 306 -17.85 -6.87 -11.93
N GLU A 307 -16.75 -7.58 -12.14
CA GLU A 307 -16.08 -7.80 -13.44
C GLU A 307 -15.85 -6.49 -14.22
N SER A 308 -15.34 -5.48 -13.55
CA SER A 308 -15.08 -4.16 -14.11
C SER A 308 -14.06 -4.20 -15.26
N ALA A 309 -14.08 -3.18 -16.11
CA ALA A 309 -13.09 -3.05 -17.18
C ALA A 309 -11.65 -2.94 -16.63
N GLN A 310 -11.48 -2.18 -15.55
CA GLN A 310 -10.17 -2.03 -14.88
C GLN A 310 -9.72 -3.32 -14.18
N GLY A 311 -10.63 -4.09 -13.59
CA GLY A 311 -10.30 -5.40 -13.04
C GLY A 311 -9.80 -6.38 -14.12
N LYS A 312 -10.44 -6.38 -15.30
CA LYS A 312 -9.98 -7.18 -16.45
C LYS A 312 -8.61 -6.74 -16.97
N GLU A 313 -8.35 -5.43 -16.99
CA GLU A 313 -7.05 -4.88 -17.36
C GLU A 313 -5.96 -5.26 -16.35
N ALA A 314 -6.25 -5.18 -15.07
CA ALA A 314 -5.35 -5.63 -14.00
C ALA A 314 -5.02 -7.11 -14.13
N LEU A 315 -6.00 -7.98 -14.37
CA LEU A 315 -5.77 -9.42 -14.62
C LEU A 315 -4.88 -9.66 -15.82
N LYS A 316 -5.08 -8.91 -16.91
CA LYS A 316 -4.21 -9.00 -18.10
C LYS A 316 -2.78 -8.59 -17.79
N LEU A 317 -2.60 -7.51 -17.01
CA LEU A 317 -1.28 -7.02 -16.61
C LEU A 317 -0.57 -8.03 -15.70
N ILE A 318 -1.30 -8.61 -14.73
CA ILE A 318 -0.80 -9.69 -13.86
C ILE A 318 -0.27 -10.86 -14.71
N LYS A 319 -1.05 -11.36 -15.66
CA LYS A 319 -0.63 -12.45 -16.55
C LYS A 319 0.62 -12.09 -17.32
N THR A 320 0.64 -10.91 -17.95
CA THR A 320 1.77 -10.47 -18.77
C THR A 320 3.05 -10.35 -17.92
N GLN A 321 2.95 -9.79 -16.73
CA GLN A 321 4.10 -9.62 -15.84
C GLN A 321 4.59 -10.96 -15.28
N ALA A 322 3.69 -11.86 -14.88
CA ALA A 322 4.06 -13.19 -14.40
C ALA A 322 4.75 -14.00 -15.50
N ASP A 323 4.23 -13.97 -16.73
CA ASP A 323 4.84 -14.60 -17.90
C ASP A 323 6.24 -14.06 -18.17
N PHE A 324 6.44 -12.73 -18.05
CA PHE A 324 7.75 -12.13 -18.20
C PHE A 324 8.75 -12.67 -17.17
N LEU A 325 8.36 -12.72 -15.90
CA LEU A 325 9.21 -13.24 -14.82
C LEU A 325 9.64 -14.69 -15.10
N ILE A 326 8.69 -15.55 -15.46
CA ILE A 326 8.96 -16.98 -15.72
C ILE A 326 9.91 -17.16 -16.91
N LYS A 327 9.69 -16.38 -17.97
CA LYS A 327 10.42 -16.54 -19.25
C LYS A 327 11.77 -15.85 -19.26
N ASN A 328 11.90 -14.69 -18.63
CA ASN A 328 13.03 -13.79 -18.84
C ASN A 328 13.90 -13.59 -17.58
N ALA A 329 13.34 -13.77 -16.37
CA ALA A 329 14.04 -13.39 -15.14
C ALA A 329 14.95 -14.48 -14.56
N LYS A 330 15.06 -15.64 -15.17
CA LYS A 330 15.89 -16.75 -14.68
C LYS A 330 17.31 -16.70 -15.23
N ASP A 331 18.26 -17.15 -14.41
CA ASP A 331 19.62 -17.50 -14.82
C ASP A 331 19.66 -18.90 -15.46
N LYS A 332 20.86 -19.35 -15.82
CA LYS A 332 21.07 -20.68 -16.40
C LYS A 332 20.75 -21.85 -15.44
N ASN A 333 20.66 -21.62 -14.14
CA ASN A 333 20.36 -22.62 -13.14
C ASN A 333 18.88 -22.60 -12.72
N GLY A 334 18.07 -21.70 -13.32
CA GLY A 334 16.66 -21.55 -13.02
C GLY A 334 16.34 -20.63 -11.85
N LEU A 335 17.33 -19.97 -11.25
CA LEU A 335 17.14 -18.97 -10.18
C LEU A 335 16.86 -17.59 -10.76
N TYR A 336 16.09 -16.79 -10.05
CA TYR A 336 15.70 -15.46 -10.48
C TYR A 336 16.80 -14.43 -10.20
N VAL A 337 17.19 -13.69 -11.21
CA VAL A 337 18.17 -12.60 -11.11
C VAL A 337 17.56 -11.38 -10.43
N SER A 338 18.40 -10.57 -9.78
CA SER A 338 17.92 -9.38 -9.05
C SER A 338 17.43 -8.26 -9.98
N LYS A 339 18.11 -8.10 -11.14
CA LYS A 339 17.79 -7.04 -12.10
C LYS A 339 17.98 -7.51 -13.55
N ILE A 340 17.22 -6.89 -14.44
CA ILE A 340 17.32 -7.07 -15.90
C ILE A 340 17.29 -5.69 -16.54
N ASP A 341 18.22 -5.40 -17.43
CA ASP A 341 18.09 -4.28 -18.37
C ASP A 341 17.40 -4.79 -19.64
N ILE A 342 16.18 -4.30 -19.90
CA ILE A 342 15.36 -4.77 -21.04
C ILE A 342 15.87 -4.33 -22.41
N LYS A 343 16.76 -3.33 -22.46
CA LYS A 343 17.35 -2.83 -23.71
C LYS A 343 18.55 -3.66 -24.13
N THR A 344 19.38 -4.06 -23.18
CA THR A 344 20.63 -4.81 -23.42
C THR A 344 20.47 -6.30 -23.13
N ASN A 345 19.40 -6.70 -22.44
CA ASN A 345 19.17 -8.04 -21.87
C ASN A 345 20.26 -8.47 -20.88
N GLN A 346 20.95 -7.49 -20.28
CA GLN A 346 21.94 -7.76 -19.23
C GLN A 346 21.22 -8.13 -17.94
N LYS A 347 21.71 -9.19 -17.29
CA LYS A 347 21.20 -9.71 -16.03
C LYS A 347 22.23 -9.53 -14.93
N SER A 348 21.78 -9.14 -13.75
CA SER A 348 22.63 -8.99 -12.57
C SER A 348 22.75 -10.29 -11.76
N ASP A 349 23.42 -10.18 -10.62
CA ASP A 349 23.59 -11.28 -9.67
C ASP A 349 22.25 -11.70 -9.01
N LEU A 350 22.33 -12.78 -8.24
CA LEU A 350 21.23 -13.35 -7.49
C LEU A 350 21.19 -12.76 -6.08
N ASP A 351 20.00 -12.62 -5.53
CA ASP A 351 19.78 -12.38 -4.11
C ASP A 351 18.61 -13.21 -3.57
N LEU A 352 18.64 -13.49 -2.27
CA LEU A 352 17.64 -14.32 -1.61
C LEU A 352 16.27 -13.63 -1.54
N GLY A 353 16.26 -12.31 -1.33
CA GLY A 353 15.01 -11.53 -1.25
C GLY A 353 14.20 -11.62 -2.54
N THR A 354 14.88 -11.58 -3.68
CA THR A 354 14.24 -11.74 -5.00
C THR A 354 13.59 -13.11 -5.16
N GLN A 355 14.22 -14.20 -4.68
CA GLN A 355 13.60 -15.53 -4.77
C GLN A 355 12.28 -15.58 -4.01
N PHE A 356 12.23 -15.07 -2.78
CA PHE A 356 10.99 -15.02 -2.00
C PHE A 356 9.95 -14.08 -2.61
N ALA A 357 10.38 -12.93 -3.12
CA ALA A 357 9.49 -12.00 -3.81
C ALA A 357 8.79 -12.64 -5.01
N VAL A 358 9.54 -13.40 -5.81
CA VAL A 358 8.97 -14.09 -6.98
C VAL A 358 8.01 -15.20 -6.57
N VAL A 359 8.32 -15.98 -5.53
CA VAL A 359 7.37 -16.98 -5.00
C VAL A 359 6.06 -16.30 -4.61
N ARG A 360 6.13 -15.19 -3.85
CA ARG A 360 4.93 -14.43 -3.46
C ARG A 360 4.17 -13.88 -4.68
N GLY A 361 4.88 -13.25 -5.60
CA GLY A 361 4.27 -12.65 -6.79
C GLY A 361 3.61 -13.68 -7.71
N LEU A 362 4.24 -14.81 -7.97
CA LEU A 362 3.65 -15.88 -8.77
C LEU A 362 2.47 -16.54 -8.04
N THR A 363 2.52 -16.70 -6.72
CA THR A 363 1.36 -17.12 -5.93
C THR A 363 0.21 -16.14 -6.08
N ALA A 364 0.47 -14.84 -6.05
CA ALA A 364 -0.56 -13.82 -6.29
C ALA A 364 -1.16 -13.92 -7.69
N ALA A 365 -0.32 -14.15 -8.71
CA ALA A 365 -0.77 -14.36 -10.08
C ALA A 365 -1.64 -15.63 -10.20
N PHE A 366 -1.23 -16.73 -9.58
CA PHE A 366 -2.04 -17.95 -9.51
C PHE A 366 -3.41 -17.69 -8.84
N LEU A 367 -3.43 -17.04 -7.68
CA LEU A 367 -4.67 -16.74 -6.95
C LEU A 367 -5.61 -15.80 -7.73
N ALA A 368 -5.05 -14.87 -8.52
CA ALA A 368 -5.83 -13.96 -9.33
C ALA A 368 -6.42 -14.62 -10.59
N THR A 369 -5.68 -15.56 -11.19
CA THR A 369 -6.00 -16.06 -12.54
C THR A 369 -6.46 -17.51 -12.57
N GLY A 370 -6.18 -18.28 -11.52
CA GLY A 370 -6.37 -19.74 -11.49
C GLY A 370 -5.40 -20.53 -12.39
N ASP A 371 -4.41 -19.86 -12.99
CA ASP A 371 -3.46 -20.48 -13.92
C ASP A 371 -2.36 -21.23 -13.16
N LYS A 372 -2.34 -22.55 -13.27
CA LYS A 372 -1.39 -23.43 -12.55
C LYS A 372 0.05 -23.37 -13.08
N ASN A 373 0.31 -22.58 -14.11
CA ASN A 373 1.67 -22.36 -14.61
C ASN A 373 2.46 -21.36 -13.76
N TYR A 374 1.81 -20.68 -12.82
CA TYR A 374 2.38 -19.68 -11.92
C TYR A 374 2.77 -20.23 -10.55
#